data_cd64687c9721e3bb527388a4f9d702b6
#
_entry.id   cd64687c9721e3bb527388a4f9d702b6
#
_cell.length_a   1.000
_cell.length_b   1.000
_cell.length_c   1.000
_cell.angle_alpha   90.00
_cell.angle_beta   90.00
_cell.angle_gamma   90.00
#
_symmetry.space_group_name_H-M   'P 1'
#
loop_
_entity.id
_entity.type
_entity.pdbx_description
1 polymer ?
#
loop_
_entity_poly.entity_id
_entity_poly.type
_entity_poly.pdbx_seq_one_letter_code
_entity_poly.pdbx_strand_id
1 'polypeptide(L)'
;MEIANRIVAEILEGVKERIRPGVETRELDELAEELCRRRQVEPAFKGYRGYPRSICVSVNEEVVHGIPGARKLKTGDLVSLDFGVKHDGYYGDAAVTVAVGKVAPRARALLEATEASLYAGIAQVKTGRHLSDISHAVQTAVEGKGFAVIREFVGHGIGRSLHEDPQIPNFGPPGRGPLLQPGMTLAIEPMTSAGSWMVKILQDGWTAVTEDGSLSAHFEHTVALTENGVLILSRL
;
A
#
# COMPACT_ATOMS: atom_id res chain seq x y z
N MET A 1 -4.61 -6.06 16.67
CA MET A 1 -3.75 -5.66 15.53
C MET A 1 -3.11 -6.86 14.82
N GLU A 2 -2.32 -7.71 15.48
CA GLU A 2 -1.64 -8.85 14.84
C GLU A 2 -2.60 -9.77 14.07
N ILE A 3 -3.72 -10.19 14.68
CA ILE A 3 -4.71 -11.05 14.01
C ILE A 3 -5.31 -10.37 12.78
N ALA A 4 -5.72 -9.09 12.88
CA ALA A 4 -6.28 -8.35 11.75
C ALA A 4 -5.30 -8.28 10.59
N ASN A 5 -4.04 -7.95 10.86
CA ASN A 5 -3.01 -7.84 9.83
C ASN A 5 -2.60 -9.18 9.22
N ARG A 6 -2.58 -10.26 10.00
CA ARG A 6 -2.37 -11.62 9.47
C ARG A 6 -3.49 -12.00 8.50
N ILE A 7 -4.75 -11.68 8.84
CA ILE A 7 -5.89 -11.92 7.94
C ILE A 7 -5.76 -11.11 6.65
N VAL A 8 -5.33 -9.83 6.73
CA VAL A 8 -5.03 -9.02 5.54
C VAL A 8 -3.99 -9.71 4.66
N ALA A 9 -2.86 -10.14 5.24
CA ALA A 9 -1.80 -10.80 4.50
C ALA A 9 -2.30 -12.10 3.81
N GLU A 10 -3.06 -12.94 4.51
CA GLU A 10 -3.64 -14.17 3.97
C GLU A 10 -4.62 -13.89 2.82
N ILE A 11 -5.45 -12.86 2.93
CA ILE A 11 -6.41 -12.48 1.87
C ILE A 11 -5.66 -11.91 0.66
N LEU A 12 -4.68 -11.03 0.86
CA LEU A 12 -3.87 -10.50 -0.23
C LEU A 12 -3.13 -11.61 -0.99
N GLU A 13 -2.56 -12.61 -0.29
CA GLU A 13 -1.94 -13.75 -0.96
C GLU A 13 -2.95 -14.53 -1.80
N GLY A 14 -4.13 -14.82 -1.27
CA GLY A 14 -5.19 -15.51 -2.02
C GLY A 14 -5.67 -14.71 -3.26
N VAL A 15 -5.74 -13.38 -3.16
CA VAL A 15 -6.10 -12.52 -4.30
C VAL A 15 -4.96 -12.46 -5.32
N LYS A 16 -3.69 -12.39 -4.88
CA LYS A 16 -2.51 -12.43 -5.76
C LYS A 16 -2.47 -13.69 -6.63
N GLU A 17 -2.78 -14.85 -6.07
CA GLU A 17 -2.81 -16.11 -6.81
C GLU A 17 -3.81 -16.10 -7.98
N ARG A 18 -4.83 -15.23 -7.91
CA ARG A 18 -5.82 -15.05 -8.98
C ARG A 18 -5.33 -14.19 -10.14
N ILE A 19 -4.27 -13.39 -9.95
CA ILE A 19 -3.77 -12.45 -10.95
C ILE A 19 -3.15 -13.18 -12.13
N ARG A 20 -3.81 -13.06 -13.29
CA ARG A 20 -3.35 -13.59 -14.57
C ARG A 20 -4.02 -12.81 -15.73
N PRO A 21 -3.48 -12.88 -16.95
CA PRO A 21 -4.12 -12.25 -18.12
C PRO A 21 -5.56 -12.73 -18.30
N GLY A 22 -6.46 -11.80 -18.62
CA GLY A 22 -7.88 -12.04 -18.87
C GLY A 22 -8.79 -11.92 -17.63
N VAL A 23 -8.28 -11.93 -16.41
CA VAL A 23 -9.06 -11.69 -15.20
C VAL A 23 -9.56 -10.25 -15.17
N GLU A 24 -10.82 -10.04 -14.86
CA GLU A 24 -11.38 -8.72 -14.64
C GLU A 24 -11.08 -8.25 -13.21
N THR A 25 -10.78 -6.96 -13.03
CA THR A 25 -10.43 -6.45 -11.68
C THR A 25 -11.56 -6.63 -10.67
N ARG A 26 -12.85 -6.64 -11.12
CA ARG A 26 -13.99 -6.95 -10.24
C ARG A 26 -13.95 -8.36 -9.65
N GLU A 27 -13.37 -9.35 -10.36
CA GLU A 27 -13.24 -10.72 -9.84
C GLU A 27 -12.32 -10.78 -8.63
N LEU A 28 -11.34 -9.85 -8.55
CA LEU A 28 -10.44 -9.72 -7.40
C LEU A 28 -11.17 -9.16 -6.17
N ASP A 29 -12.09 -8.20 -6.38
CA ASP A 29 -12.95 -7.64 -5.33
C ASP A 29 -13.92 -8.70 -4.78
N GLU A 30 -14.59 -9.44 -5.68
CA GLU A 30 -15.50 -10.53 -5.33
C GLU A 30 -14.79 -11.61 -4.52
N LEU A 31 -13.56 -11.96 -4.88
CA LEU A 31 -12.73 -12.92 -4.14
C LEU A 31 -12.34 -12.38 -2.77
N ALA A 32 -11.92 -11.11 -2.67
CA ALA A 32 -11.58 -10.49 -1.39
C ALA A 32 -12.78 -10.51 -0.43
N GLU A 33 -13.99 -10.18 -0.91
CA GLU A 33 -15.24 -10.27 -0.12
C GLU A 33 -15.56 -11.70 0.30
N GLU A 34 -15.36 -12.68 -0.58
CA GLU A 34 -15.57 -14.08 -0.25
C GLU A 34 -14.63 -14.54 0.87
N LEU A 35 -13.34 -14.19 0.77
CA LEU A 35 -12.34 -14.51 1.78
C LEU A 35 -12.63 -13.84 3.12
N CYS A 36 -13.09 -12.57 3.13
CA CYS A 36 -13.57 -11.90 4.33
C CYS A 36 -14.71 -12.67 5.01
N ARG A 37 -15.71 -13.09 4.24
CA ARG A 37 -16.83 -13.87 4.77
C ARG A 37 -16.38 -15.20 5.40
N ARG A 38 -15.43 -15.90 4.75
CA ARG A 38 -14.85 -17.15 5.28
C ARG A 38 -14.09 -16.93 6.58
N ARG A 39 -13.43 -15.77 6.73
CA ARG A 39 -12.68 -15.38 7.94
C ARG A 39 -13.53 -14.67 8.98
N GLN A 40 -14.82 -14.39 8.69
CA GLN A 40 -15.75 -13.66 9.56
C GLN A 40 -15.21 -12.28 9.97
N VAL A 41 -14.65 -11.54 9.00
CA VAL A 41 -14.14 -10.18 9.17
C VAL A 41 -14.85 -9.21 8.23
N GLU A 42 -14.80 -7.91 8.57
CA GLU A 42 -15.35 -6.84 7.75
C GLU A 42 -14.24 -6.25 6.86
N PRO A 43 -14.46 -6.11 5.51
CA PRO A 43 -13.55 -5.34 4.67
C PRO A 43 -13.56 -3.88 5.12
N ALA A 44 -12.38 -3.29 5.32
CA ALA A 44 -12.26 -1.96 5.91
C ALA A 44 -12.61 -0.82 4.96
N PHE A 45 -12.46 -1.03 3.64
CA PHE A 45 -12.59 0.05 2.65
C PHE A 45 -14.02 0.24 2.16
N LYS A 46 -14.83 -0.82 2.08
CA LYS A 46 -16.19 -0.75 1.57
C LYS A 46 -17.07 0.16 2.43
N GLY A 47 -17.52 1.27 1.84
CA GLY A 47 -18.29 2.30 2.53
C GLY A 47 -17.44 3.33 3.29
N TYR A 48 -16.14 3.12 3.46
CA TYR A 48 -15.26 4.09 4.10
C TYR A 48 -15.19 5.38 3.25
N ARG A 49 -15.66 6.49 3.80
CA ARG A 49 -15.80 7.78 3.10
C ARG A 49 -16.55 7.67 1.76
N GLY A 50 -17.34 6.62 1.57
CA GLY A 50 -18.11 6.38 0.34
C GLY A 50 -17.39 5.54 -0.72
N TYR A 51 -16.21 4.95 -0.43
CA TYR A 51 -15.54 4.04 -1.36
C TYR A 51 -16.42 2.82 -1.66
N PRO A 52 -16.63 2.45 -2.95
CA PRO A 52 -17.69 1.50 -3.31
C PRO A 52 -17.30 0.01 -3.23
N ARG A 53 -16.01 -0.31 -3.02
CA ARG A 53 -15.47 -1.67 -3.13
C ARG A 53 -14.73 -2.11 -1.87
N SER A 54 -14.41 -3.39 -1.78
CA SER A 54 -13.74 -3.98 -0.62
C SER A 54 -12.23 -3.91 -0.70
N ILE A 55 -11.68 -3.86 -1.92
CA ILE A 55 -10.25 -3.77 -2.22
C ILE A 55 -10.02 -2.66 -3.24
N CYS A 56 -8.88 -1.98 -3.18
CA CYS A 56 -8.41 -1.13 -4.26
C CYS A 56 -7.57 -1.96 -5.24
N VAL A 57 -7.86 -1.84 -6.53
CA VAL A 57 -7.09 -2.50 -7.60
C VAL A 57 -6.65 -1.45 -8.61
N SER A 58 -5.41 -1.02 -8.48
CA SER A 58 -4.82 0.04 -9.30
C SER A 58 -3.87 -0.57 -10.34
N VAL A 59 -4.06 -0.24 -11.63
CA VAL A 59 -3.35 -0.91 -12.73
C VAL A 59 -2.52 0.10 -13.52
N ASN A 60 -1.22 -0.16 -13.66
CA ASN A 60 -0.24 0.61 -14.44
C ASN A 60 -0.07 2.06 -13.94
N GLU A 61 -0.66 3.03 -14.63
CA GLU A 61 -0.64 4.45 -14.30
C GLU A 61 -1.50 4.82 -13.08
N GLU A 62 -2.38 3.93 -12.65
CA GLU A 62 -3.17 4.10 -11.43
C GLU A 62 -2.28 3.93 -10.20
N VAL A 63 -2.22 4.96 -9.38
CA VAL A 63 -1.34 5.00 -8.19
C VAL A 63 -2.00 4.28 -7.02
N VAL A 64 -3.19 4.78 -6.61
CA VAL A 64 -4.00 4.24 -5.51
C VAL A 64 -5.48 4.44 -5.78
N HIS A 65 -6.30 3.79 -4.98
CA HIS A 65 -7.76 3.90 -4.93
C HIS A 65 -8.46 3.48 -6.25
N GLY A 66 -7.81 2.70 -7.10
CA GLY A 66 -8.42 2.16 -8.32
C GLY A 66 -9.67 1.34 -7.97
N ILE A 67 -10.81 1.67 -8.62
CA ILE A 67 -12.08 0.98 -8.37
C ILE A 67 -12.17 -0.28 -9.23
N PRO A 68 -12.24 -1.49 -8.64
CA PRO A 68 -12.42 -2.74 -9.38
C PRO A 68 -13.65 -2.72 -10.31
N GLY A 69 -13.44 -3.11 -11.57
CA GLY A 69 -14.47 -3.06 -12.62
C GLY A 69 -14.27 -4.08 -13.73
N ALA A 70 -14.71 -3.75 -14.95
CA ALA A 70 -14.64 -4.62 -16.13
C ALA A 70 -13.26 -4.61 -16.81
N ARG A 71 -12.25 -3.89 -16.28
CA ARG A 71 -10.88 -3.87 -16.84
C ARG A 71 -10.30 -5.27 -16.75
N LYS A 72 -9.88 -5.83 -17.90
CA LYS A 72 -9.19 -7.12 -17.98
C LYS A 72 -7.69 -6.92 -17.90
N LEU A 73 -7.05 -7.67 -17.01
CA LEU A 73 -5.60 -7.69 -16.87
C LEU A 73 -4.94 -8.28 -18.12
N LYS A 74 -3.77 -7.74 -18.48
CA LYS A 74 -2.98 -8.16 -19.64
C LYS A 74 -1.55 -8.50 -19.22
N THR A 75 -0.90 -9.37 -19.97
CA THR A 75 0.55 -9.59 -19.79
C THR A 75 1.29 -8.25 -19.94
N GLY A 76 2.14 -7.95 -19.00
CA GLY A 76 2.89 -6.69 -18.95
C GLY A 76 2.33 -5.66 -17.98
N ASP A 77 1.10 -5.83 -17.48
CA ASP A 77 0.53 -4.93 -16.48
C ASP A 77 1.23 -5.05 -15.12
N LEU A 78 1.27 -3.93 -14.39
CA LEU A 78 1.50 -3.88 -12.95
C LEU A 78 0.15 -3.70 -12.27
N VAL A 79 -0.10 -4.46 -11.21
CA VAL A 79 -1.37 -4.42 -10.45
C VAL A 79 -1.05 -4.21 -8.99
N SER A 80 -1.42 -3.06 -8.45
CA SER A 80 -1.39 -2.78 -7.02
C SER A 80 -2.70 -3.22 -6.39
N LEU A 81 -2.60 -4.08 -5.41
CA LEU A 81 -3.68 -4.52 -4.53
C LEU A 81 -3.48 -3.86 -3.19
N ASP A 82 -4.47 -3.13 -2.72
CA ASP A 82 -4.47 -2.47 -1.42
C ASP A 82 -5.73 -2.88 -0.67
N PHE A 83 -5.56 -3.44 0.53
CA PHE A 83 -6.64 -4.11 1.23
C PHE A 83 -6.50 -4.04 2.74
N GLY A 84 -7.62 -3.66 3.38
CA GLY A 84 -7.74 -3.64 4.83
C GLY A 84 -8.91 -4.45 5.36
N VAL A 85 -8.81 -4.88 6.63
CA VAL A 85 -9.92 -5.49 7.37
C VAL A 85 -10.10 -4.84 8.73
N LYS A 86 -11.32 -4.97 9.27
CA LYS A 86 -11.64 -4.69 10.66
C LYS A 86 -11.96 -6.00 11.37
N HIS A 87 -11.23 -6.29 12.45
CA HIS A 87 -11.43 -7.46 13.31
C HIS A 87 -11.33 -7.09 14.77
N ASP A 88 -12.35 -7.44 15.57
CA ASP A 88 -12.44 -7.13 17.02
C ASP A 88 -12.17 -5.66 17.36
N GLY A 89 -12.66 -4.74 16.51
CA GLY A 89 -12.52 -3.30 16.71
C GLY A 89 -11.14 -2.73 16.35
N TYR A 90 -10.25 -3.51 15.73
CA TYR A 90 -8.96 -3.08 15.21
C TYR A 90 -8.86 -3.27 13.70
N TYR A 91 -8.13 -2.37 13.07
CA TYR A 91 -7.86 -2.41 11.64
C TYR A 91 -6.51 -3.06 11.35
N GLY A 92 -6.43 -3.72 10.22
CA GLY A 92 -5.20 -4.13 9.56
C GLY A 92 -5.22 -3.60 8.14
N ASP A 93 -4.05 -3.28 7.59
CA ASP A 93 -3.88 -2.68 6.28
C ASP A 93 -2.57 -3.11 5.64
N ALA A 94 -2.59 -3.35 4.32
CA ALA A 94 -1.40 -3.66 3.54
C ALA A 94 -1.65 -3.53 2.04
N ALA A 95 -0.58 -3.20 1.30
CA ALA A 95 -0.62 -3.18 -0.16
C ALA A 95 0.58 -3.90 -0.78
N VAL A 96 0.36 -4.44 -1.98
CA VAL A 96 1.39 -5.09 -2.78
C VAL A 96 1.15 -4.84 -4.27
N THR A 97 2.21 -4.57 -5.02
CA THR A 97 2.15 -4.53 -6.48
C THR A 97 2.76 -5.78 -7.08
N VAL A 98 2.04 -6.40 -8.01
CA VAL A 98 2.48 -7.60 -8.71
C VAL A 98 2.49 -7.41 -10.23
N ALA A 99 3.38 -8.13 -10.89
CA ALA A 99 3.48 -8.16 -12.34
C ALA A 99 2.54 -9.23 -12.92
N VAL A 100 1.81 -8.88 -13.99
CA VAL A 100 0.99 -9.84 -14.76
C VAL A 100 1.85 -10.49 -15.84
N GLY A 101 2.36 -11.69 -15.57
CA GLY A 101 3.26 -12.39 -16.49
C GLY A 101 4.61 -11.69 -16.66
N LYS A 102 5.13 -11.64 -17.90
CA LYS A 102 6.42 -11.00 -18.19
C LYS A 102 6.23 -9.49 -18.37
N VAL A 103 6.96 -8.69 -17.58
CA VAL A 103 6.96 -7.23 -17.65
C VAL A 103 8.29 -6.69 -18.22
N ALA A 104 8.28 -5.44 -18.67
CA ALA A 104 9.47 -4.74 -19.12
C ALA A 104 10.52 -4.59 -17.98
N PRO A 105 11.83 -4.55 -18.28
CA PRO A 105 12.86 -4.40 -17.26
C PRO A 105 12.68 -3.18 -16.36
N ARG A 106 12.24 -2.02 -16.91
CA ARG A 106 11.97 -0.81 -16.13
C ARG A 106 10.79 -0.98 -15.16
N ALA A 107 9.74 -1.71 -15.57
CA ALA A 107 8.61 -2.03 -14.70
C ALA A 107 9.04 -2.93 -13.53
N ARG A 108 9.87 -3.94 -13.79
CA ARG A 108 10.43 -4.79 -12.74
C ARG A 108 11.32 -4.00 -11.78
N ALA A 109 12.18 -3.13 -12.31
CA ALA A 109 13.04 -2.27 -11.49
C ALA A 109 12.22 -1.31 -10.62
N LEU A 110 11.06 -0.80 -11.10
CA LEU A 110 10.13 0.00 -10.31
C LEU A 110 9.57 -0.79 -9.13
N LEU A 111 9.09 -2.02 -9.34
CA LEU A 111 8.60 -2.90 -8.27
C LEU A 111 9.66 -3.12 -7.21
N GLU A 112 10.86 -3.55 -7.63
CA GLU A 112 11.98 -3.84 -6.74
C GLU A 112 12.42 -2.59 -5.93
N ALA A 113 12.44 -1.42 -6.58
CA ALA A 113 12.81 -0.16 -5.92
C ALA A 113 11.76 0.27 -4.89
N THR A 114 10.46 0.11 -5.22
CA THR A 114 9.36 0.49 -4.32
C THR A 114 9.32 -0.43 -3.10
N GLU A 115 9.40 -1.73 -3.31
CA GLU A 115 9.44 -2.70 -2.22
C GLU A 115 10.67 -2.48 -1.32
N ALA A 116 11.85 -2.29 -1.91
CA ALA A 116 13.07 -2.00 -1.16
C ALA A 116 12.96 -0.71 -0.35
N SER A 117 12.27 0.32 -0.88
CA SER A 117 12.05 1.58 -0.17
C SER A 117 11.15 1.42 1.05
N LEU A 118 10.13 0.55 0.99
CA LEU A 118 9.30 0.20 2.13
C LEU A 118 10.15 -0.38 3.26
N TYR A 119 11.01 -1.35 2.97
CA TYR A 119 11.89 -1.93 3.99
C TYR A 119 12.95 -0.95 4.48
N ALA A 120 13.44 -0.03 3.64
CA ALA A 120 14.33 1.04 4.07
C ALA A 120 13.65 1.98 5.08
N GLY A 121 12.37 2.31 4.86
CA GLY A 121 11.53 3.06 5.79
C GLY A 121 11.30 2.30 7.09
N ILE A 122 10.88 1.04 7.02
CA ILE A 122 10.64 0.17 8.20
C ILE A 122 11.91 0.05 9.07
N ALA A 123 13.09 -0.01 8.47
CA ALA A 123 14.35 -0.08 9.19
C ALA A 123 14.64 1.17 10.05
N GLN A 124 13.96 2.30 9.79
CA GLN A 124 14.04 3.52 10.62
C GLN A 124 13.06 3.51 11.80
N VAL A 125 12.12 2.57 11.86
CA VAL A 125 11.15 2.47 12.96
C VAL A 125 11.86 1.96 14.22
N LYS A 126 12.45 2.90 14.94
CA LYS A 126 13.24 2.65 16.18
C LYS A 126 12.89 3.69 17.22
N THR A 127 12.85 3.28 18.48
CA THR A 127 12.63 4.19 19.61
C THR A 127 13.61 5.36 19.58
N GLY A 128 13.09 6.59 19.69
CA GLY A 128 13.87 7.83 19.71
C GLY A 128 14.29 8.37 18.34
N ARG A 129 13.97 7.67 17.23
CA ARG A 129 14.05 8.25 15.88
C ARG A 129 12.89 9.19 15.65
N HIS A 130 13.06 10.16 14.76
CA HIS A 130 11.97 11.00 14.30
C HIS A 130 11.16 10.33 13.20
N LEU A 131 9.87 10.65 13.11
CA LEU A 131 8.96 10.11 12.10
C LEU A 131 9.52 10.33 10.68
N SER A 132 10.05 11.52 10.39
CA SER A 132 10.57 11.85 9.06
C SER A 132 11.86 11.12 8.68
N ASP A 133 12.49 10.37 9.59
CA ASP A 133 13.60 9.48 9.24
C ASP A 133 13.09 8.35 8.35
N ILE A 134 11.83 7.89 8.56
CA ILE A 134 11.12 6.95 7.68
C ILE A 134 10.97 7.57 6.29
N SER A 135 10.38 8.76 6.23
CA SER A 135 10.12 9.50 4.99
C SER A 135 11.39 9.70 4.15
N HIS A 136 12.47 10.14 4.81
CA HIS A 136 13.76 10.37 4.16
C HIS A 136 14.38 9.08 3.61
N ALA A 137 14.29 7.99 4.35
CA ALA A 137 14.80 6.69 3.91
C ALA A 137 14.05 6.16 2.68
N VAL A 138 12.72 6.27 2.67
CA VAL A 138 11.88 5.92 1.52
C VAL A 138 12.30 6.75 0.30
N GLN A 139 12.32 8.08 0.42
CA GLN A 139 12.68 8.99 -0.67
C GLN A 139 14.07 8.68 -1.24
N THR A 140 15.07 8.54 -0.37
CA THR A 140 16.44 8.27 -0.79
C THR A 140 16.57 6.95 -1.55
N ALA A 141 15.86 5.91 -1.10
CA ALA A 141 15.87 4.61 -1.76
C ALA A 141 15.24 4.64 -3.15
N VAL A 142 14.11 5.34 -3.32
CA VAL A 142 13.38 5.46 -4.59
C VAL A 142 14.13 6.34 -5.58
N GLU A 143 14.48 7.58 -5.17
CA GLU A 143 15.11 8.56 -6.05
C GLU A 143 16.53 8.13 -6.45
N GLY A 144 17.25 7.41 -5.57
CA GLY A 144 18.55 6.80 -5.88
C GLY A 144 18.50 5.72 -6.97
N LYS A 145 17.30 5.22 -7.31
CA LYS A 145 17.05 4.29 -8.43
C LYS A 145 16.49 4.98 -9.67
N GLY A 146 16.35 6.31 -9.66
CA GLY A 146 15.83 7.10 -10.77
C GLY A 146 14.32 7.02 -10.96
N PHE A 147 13.58 6.78 -9.87
CA PHE A 147 12.11 6.81 -9.79
C PHE A 147 11.65 8.00 -8.95
N ALA A 148 10.38 8.37 -9.05
CA ALA A 148 9.80 9.47 -8.29
C ALA A 148 8.92 8.94 -7.14
N VAL A 149 8.94 9.64 -5.99
CA VAL A 149 8.04 9.39 -4.87
C VAL A 149 6.79 10.24 -5.04
N ILE A 150 5.61 9.62 -5.00
CA ILE A 150 4.33 10.34 -4.97
C ILE A 150 4.22 11.11 -3.65
N ARG A 151 3.68 12.35 -3.71
CA ARG A 151 3.70 13.29 -2.59
C ARG A 151 2.32 13.59 -2.00
N GLU A 152 1.26 13.35 -2.74
CA GLU A 152 -0.13 13.66 -2.38
C GLU A 152 -0.73 12.64 -1.40
N PHE A 153 -0.18 11.44 -1.39
CA PHE A 153 -0.63 10.36 -0.50
C PHE A 153 0.48 10.01 0.49
N VAL A 154 0.05 9.64 1.69
CA VAL A 154 0.96 9.47 2.83
C VAL A 154 0.52 8.29 3.67
N GLY A 155 1.45 7.62 4.31
CA GLY A 155 1.18 6.64 5.34
C GLY A 155 0.57 7.27 6.59
N HIS A 156 0.14 6.44 7.51
CA HIS A 156 -0.65 6.88 8.66
C HIS A 156 -0.46 6.00 9.90
N GLY A 157 -0.85 6.53 11.05
CA GLY A 157 -1.12 5.70 12.21
C GLY A 157 -2.35 4.81 11.95
N ILE A 158 -2.41 3.64 12.57
CA ILE A 158 -3.51 2.69 12.40
C ILE A 158 -3.78 1.95 13.70
N GLY A 159 -5.04 1.69 14.03
CA GLY A 159 -5.38 1.02 15.26
C GLY A 159 -6.85 0.73 15.39
N ARG A 160 -7.56 1.56 16.17
CA ARG A 160 -9.02 1.51 16.32
C ARG A 160 -9.75 2.25 15.21
N SER A 161 -9.05 3.10 14.49
CA SER A 161 -9.49 3.70 13.23
C SER A 161 -8.57 3.24 12.11
N LEU A 162 -9.08 3.21 10.88
CA LEU A 162 -8.28 2.87 9.70
C LEU A 162 -7.14 3.87 9.53
N HIS A 163 -7.48 5.17 9.63
CA HIS A 163 -6.49 6.24 9.58
C HIS A 163 -6.46 6.97 10.92
N GLU A 164 -5.31 6.97 11.55
CA GLU A 164 -4.99 7.68 12.79
C GLU A 164 -3.76 8.58 12.59
N ASP A 165 -3.54 9.53 13.49
CA ASP A 165 -2.27 10.24 13.54
C ASP A 165 -1.12 9.29 13.98
N PRO A 166 0.10 9.56 13.55
CA PRO A 166 0.54 10.65 12.69
C PRO A 166 0.43 10.32 11.20
N GLN A 167 0.39 11.35 10.35
CA GLN A 167 0.66 11.19 8.91
C GLN A 167 2.14 10.90 8.68
N ILE A 168 2.44 10.00 7.73
CA ILE A 168 3.79 9.53 7.42
C ILE A 168 4.11 9.81 5.94
N PRO A 169 4.56 11.02 5.59
CA PRO A 169 4.95 11.30 4.21
C PRO A 169 6.06 10.37 3.72
N ASN A 170 6.06 10.07 2.43
CA ASN A 170 7.10 9.25 1.79
C ASN A 170 8.32 10.06 1.37
N PHE A 171 8.40 11.34 1.73
CA PHE A 171 9.48 12.27 1.37
C PHE A 171 9.68 13.31 2.49
N GLY A 172 10.84 13.94 2.48
CA GLY A 172 11.17 15.06 3.37
C GLY A 172 12.54 14.96 4.04
N PRO A 173 12.95 16.01 4.74
CA PRO A 173 14.21 16.02 5.47
C PRO A 173 14.13 15.13 6.72
N PRO A 174 15.23 14.47 7.11
CA PRO A 174 15.26 13.65 8.33
C PRO A 174 15.21 14.51 9.61
N GLY A 175 14.97 13.89 10.76
CA GLY A 175 15.04 14.52 12.07
C GLY A 175 13.89 15.47 12.38
N ARG A 176 12.69 15.24 11.81
CA ARG A 176 11.49 16.06 12.01
C ARG A 176 10.29 15.21 12.45
N GLY A 177 9.27 15.91 12.97
CA GLY A 177 8.04 15.28 13.44
C GLY A 177 8.18 14.63 14.83
N PRO A 178 7.18 13.86 15.26
CA PRO A 178 7.20 13.20 16.56
C PRO A 178 8.31 12.16 16.67
N LEU A 179 8.76 11.92 17.89
CA LEU A 179 9.65 10.81 18.20
C LEU A 179 8.85 9.49 18.20
N LEU A 180 9.42 8.48 17.57
CA LEU A 180 8.87 7.13 17.56
C LEU A 180 9.02 6.50 18.96
N GLN A 181 7.94 5.91 19.46
CA GLN A 181 7.86 5.31 20.79
C GLN A 181 7.22 3.93 20.72
N PRO A 182 7.60 3.01 21.63
CA PRO A 182 6.91 1.73 21.78
C PRO A 182 5.40 1.91 21.97
N GLY A 183 4.61 1.04 21.34
CA GLY A 183 3.15 1.11 21.31
C GLY A 183 2.59 1.78 20.06
N MET A 184 3.40 2.49 19.27
CA MET A 184 2.95 3.03 17.98
C MET A 184 2.76 1.92 16.94
N THR A 185 1.64 2.00 16.19
CA THR A 185 1.34 1.18 15.02
C THR A 185 1.18 2.07 13.81
N LEU A 186 1.89 1.77 12.73
CA LEU A 186 2.07 2.64 11.58
C LEU A 186 1.86 1.86 10.29
N ALA A 187 1.09 2.40 9.35
CA ALA A 187 1.03 1.99 7.96
C ALA A 187 2.09 2.77 7.18
N ILE A 188 3.11 2.08 6.68
CA ILE A 188 4.18 2.66 5.87
C ILE A 188 3.96 2.20 4.45
N GLU A 189 3.70 3.14 3.54
CA GLU A 189 3.12 2.86 2.23
C GLU A 189 3.75 3.71 1.11
N PRO A 190 4.98 3.43 0.69
CA PRO A 190 5.57 4.11 -0.44
C PRO A 190 4.78 3.88 -1.72
N MET A 191 4.37 4.97 -2.35
CA MET A 191 3.82 5.05 -3.69
C MET A 191 4.84 5.72 -4.59
N THR A 192 5.12 5.12 -5.76
CA THR A 192 6.19 5.56 -6.66
C THR A 192 5.74 5.63 -8.10
N SER A 193 6.44 6.42 -8.90
CA SER A 193 6.22 6.53 -10.33
C SER A 193 7.51 6.33 -11.13
N ALA A 194 7.38 5.72 -12.31
CA ALA A 194 8.48 5.61 -13.27
C ALA A 194 8.80 6.92 -14.01
N GLY A 195 8.00 7.96 -13.80
CA GLY A 195 8.12 9.30 -14.37
C GLY A 195 7.99 10.39 -13.33
N SER A 196 7.02 11.30 -13.52
CA SER A 196 6.73 12.40 -12.59
C SER A 196 6.05 11.91 -11.31
N TRP A 197 6.23 12.66 -10.22
CA TRP A 197 5.51 12.43 -8.96
C TRP A 197 4.09 13.02 -8.96
N MET A 198 3.73 13.85 -9.95
CA MET A 198 2.45 14.53 -10.02
C MET A 198 1.32 13.56 -10.35
N VAL A 199 0.20 13.73 -9.68
CA VAL A 199 -1.00 12.89 -9.84
C VAL A 199 -2.24 13.74 -10.08
N LYS A 200 -3.27 13.10 -10.64
CA LYS A 200 -4.61 13.65 -10.77
C LYS A 200 -5.64 12.60 -10.40
N ILE A 201 -6.79 13.06 -9.90
CA ILE A 201 -7.93 12.19 -9.59
C ILE A 201 -8.83 12.09 -10.83
N LEU A 202 -9.27 10.88 -11.15
CA LEU A 202 -10.20 10.63 -12.26
C LEU A 202 -11.62 11.12 -11.92
N GLN A 203 -12.52 11.11 -12.92
CA GLN A 203 -13.91 11.54 -12.78
C GLN A 203 -14.74 10.70 -11.81
N ASP A 204 -14.28 9.49 -11.48
CA ASP A 204 -14.90 8.64 -10.46
C ASP A 204 -14.74 9.16 -9.02
N GLY A 205 -13.92 10.20 -8.85
CA GLY A 205 -13.67 10.88 -7.58
C GLY A 205 -12.73 10.12 -6.64
N TRP A 206 -12.15 8.97 -7.09
CA TRP A 206 -11.31 8.10 -6.26
C TRP A 206 -9.97 7.77 -6.90
N THR A 207 -9.98 7.23 -8.11
CA THR A 207 -8.78 6.70 -8.75
C THR A 207 -7.75 7.81 -8.99
N ALA A 208 -6.62 7.73 -8.31
CA ALA A 208 -5.47 8.60 -8.54
C ALA A 208 -4.58 8.00 -9.62
N VAL A 209 -4.23 8.79 -10.63
CA VAL A 209 -3.31 8.37 -11.71
C VAL A 209 -2.13 9.33 -11.83
N THR A 210 -0.99 8.84 -12.31
CA THR A 210 0.14 9.70 -12.68
C THR A 210 -0.28 10.65 -13.80
N GLU A 211 0.07 11.94 -13.71
CA GLU A 211 -0.33 12.92 -14.74
C GLU A 211 0.28 12.62 -16.11
N ASP A 212 1.50 12.09 -16.13
CA ASP A 212 2.25 11.76 -17.34
C ASP A 212 1.97 10.37 -17.91
N GLY A 213 1.09 9.58 -17.26
CA GLY A 213 0.74 8.22 -17.66
C GLY A 213 1.84 7.19 -17.39
N SER A 214 2.83 7.52 -16.59
CA SER A 214 3.91 6.62 -16.19
C SER A 214 3.40 5.50 -15.28
N LEU A 215 4.07 4.33 -15.33
CA LEU A 215 3.78 3.22 -14.42
C LEU A 215 3.97 3.63 -12.96
N SER A 216 3.10 3.14 -12.10
CA SER A 216 3.16 3.31 -10.65
C SER A 216 3.28 1.97 -9.94
N ALA A 217 3.79 2.02 -8.70
CA ALA A 217 3.82 0.88 -7.79
C ALA A 217 3.52 1.36 -6.36
N HIS A 218 2.81 0.53 -5.60
CA HIS A 218 2.43 0.75 -4.22
C HIS A 218 2.74 -0.52 -3.40
N PHE A 219 3.49 -0.36 -2.33
CA PHE A 219 3.72 -1.42 -1.33
C PHE A 219 3.46 -0.85 0.04
N GLU A 220 2.91 -1.66 0.93
CA GLU A 220 2.58 -1.23 2.27
C GLU A 220 2.72 -2.36 3.27
N HIS A 221 3.19 -1.99 4.46
CA HIS A 221 3.07 -2.81 5.65
C HIS A 221 2.58 -2.02 6.85
N THR A 222 1.65 -2.61 7.60
CA THR A 222 1.40 -2.21 8.99
C THR A 222 2.50 -2.78 9.87
N VAL A 223 3.15 -1.90 10.64
CA VAL A 223 4.21 -2.24 11.59
C VAL A 223 3.86 -1.78 13.00
N ALA A 224 4.38 -2.47 14.01
CA ALA A 224 4.30 -2.06 15.40
C ALA A 224 5.69 -1.84 15.97
N LEU A 225 5.93 -0.70 16.62
CA LEU A 225 7.15 -0.48 17.40
C LEU A 225 6.94 -1.01 18.81
N THR A 226 7.78 -1.95 19.23
CA THR A 226 7.77 -2.56 20.56
C THR A 226 9.05 -2.22 21.32
N GLU A 227 9.10 -2.56 22.60
CA GLU A 227 10.33 -2.46 23.41
C GLU A 227 11.51 -3.27 22.79
N ASN A 228 11.20 -4.33 22.06
CA ASN A 228 12.19 -5.21 21.43
C ASN A 228 12.49 -4.85 19.98
N GLY A 229 11.93 -3.74 19.46
CA GLY A 229 12.09 -3.28 18.10
C GLY A 229 10.81 -3.34 17.27
N VAL A 230 10.95 -3.18 15.95
CA VAL A 230 9.83 -3.16 15.00
C VAL A 230 9.37 -4.57 14.65
N LEU A 231 8.06 -4.77 14.63
CA LEU A 231 7.38 -5.97 14.13
C LEU A 231 6.58 -5.60 12.90
N ILE A 232 6.72 -6.38 11.82
CA ILE A 232 5.85 -6.27 10.64
C ILE A 232 4.63 -7.15 10.91
N LEU A 233 3.45 -6.54 11.09
CA LEU A 233 2.23 -7.25 11.46
C LEU A 233 1.53 -7.88 10.24
N SER A 234 1.63 -7.26 9.07
CA SER A 234 0.98 -7.66 7.82
C SER A 234 1.85 -8.57 6.93
N ARG A 235 2.68 -9.41 7.54
CA ARG A 235 3.53 -10.39 6.86
C ARG A 235 3.19 -11.81 7.33
N LEU A 236 3.16 -12.79 6.37
CA LEU A 236 3.03 -14.22 6.65
C LEU A 236 4.38 -14.85 7.01
#